data_76aeb9351ac8e084edc86ae659f5cb75
#
_entry.id   76aeb9351ac8e084edc86ae659f5cb75
#
_cell.length_a   1.000
_cell.length_b   1.000
_cell.length_c   1.000
_cell.angle_alpha   90.00
_cell.angle_beta   90.00
_cell.angle_gamma   90.00
#
_symmetry.space_group_name_H-M   'P 1'
#
loop_
_entity.id
_entity.type
_entity.pdbx_description
1 polymer ?
#
loop_
_entity_poly.entity_id
_entity_poly.type
_entity_poly.pdbx_seq_one_letter_code
_entity_poly.pdbx_strand_id
1 'polypeptide(L)'
;IDVLIEAIEKTIMTPTRMKNAEPIMHVLRSFDVNKPGSPIKQVKGGIIGGALVQGQLNVSEEIEIRPGVLDEKKGKYEPISSEVSTLGTGAGLVKSVRPGGLVAIGTKLDPTFTKSDSLIGSVVGKPGTLPDDVEDITIEVVLFDTAVGTAEMVKVEPLRAKEPIRVNIGTAAASGYVTNVRDSKVEVKLKKPVCLMPKSRVAVSRRISERWRLIGSGIAT
;
A
#
# COMPACT_ATOMS: atom_id res chain seq x y z
N ILE A 1 -2.60 -34.81 5.20
CA ILE A 1 -2.77 -33.36 5.36
C ILE A 1 -2.29 -32.95 6.75
N ASP A 2 -2.65 -33.67 7.82
CA ASP A 2 -2.34 -33.32 9.20
C ASP A 2 -0.82 -33.21 9.47
N VAL A 3 -0.03 -34.15 8.93
CA VAL A 3 1.45 -34.13 9.01
C VAL A 3 2.04 -32.86 8.36
N LEU A 4 1.43 -32.41 7.25
CA LEU A 4 1.86 -31.17 6.57
C LEU A 4 1.52 -29.93 7.41
N ILE A 5 0.32 -29.89 7.99
CA ILE A 5 -0.10 -28.78 8.88
C ILE A 5 0.81 -28.72 10.08
N GLU A 6 1.07 -29.86 10.72
CA GLU A 6 1.98 -29.94 11.86
C GLU A 6 3.41 -29.50 11.51
N ALA A 7 3.92 -29.88 10.34
CA ALA A 7 5.23 -29.43 9.86
C ALA A 7 5.27 -27.92 9.62
N ILE A 8 4.20 -27.34 9.03
CA ILE A 8 4.07 -25.88 8.84
C ILE A 8 4.06 -25.16 10.18
N GLU A 9 3.23 -25.58 11.12
CA GLU A 9 3.12 -24.96 12.44
C GLU A 9 4.42 -25.02 13.25
N LYS A 10 5.17 -26.12 13.13
CA LYS A 10 6.49 -26.28 13.80
C LYS A 10 7.60 -25.46 13.14
N THR A 11 7.54 -25.28 11.81
CA THR A 11 8.63 -24.65 11.05
C THR A 11 8.39 -23.17 10.82
N ILE A 12 7.15 -22.75 10.63
CA ILE A 12 6.77 -21.36 10.32
C ILE A 12 6.12 -20.76 11.57
N MET A 13 6.92 -20.01 12.33
CA MET A 13 6.41 -19.33 13.53
C MET A 13 5.41 -18.23 13.14
N THR A 14 4.29 -18.17 13.85
CA THR A 14 3.32 -17.07 13.70
C THR A 14 4.00 -15.74 14.05
N PRO A 15 3.98 -14.74 13.15
CA PRO A 15 4.64 -13.46 13.41
C PRO A 15 4.02 -12.74 14.61
N THR A 16 4.86 -12.23 15.50
CA THR A 16 4.41 -11.35 16.59
C THR A 16 3.95 -10.02 16.00
N ARG A 17 2.70 -9.65 16.24
CA ARG A 17 2.11 -8.39 15.76
C ARG A 17 2.02 -7.38 16.90
N MET A 18 2.36 -6.10 16.61
CA MET A 18 2.24 -5.00 17.56
C MET A 18 0.78 -4.59 17.72
N LYS A 19 0.06 -5.24 18.64
CA LYS A 19 -1.39 -5.02 18.85
C LYS A 19 -1.71 -3.69 19.50
N ASN A 20 -0.78 -3.14 20.30
CA ASN A 20 -0.95 -1.91 21.07
C ASN A 20 -0.32 -0.67 20.39
N ALA A 21 0.22 -0.82 19.18
CA ALA A 21 0.71 0.29 18.39
C ALA A 21 -0.45 1.05 17.73
N GLU A 22 -0.19 2.25 17.22
CA GLU A 22 -1.16 2.96 16.40
C GLU A 22 -1.49 2.13 15.15
N PRO A 23 -2.77 2.08 14.73
CA PRO A 23 -3.20 1.25 13.63
C PRO A 23 -2.59 1.70 12.30
N ILE A 24 -2.10 0.73 11.55
CA ILE A 24 -1.62 0.93 10.17
C ILE A 24 -2.23 -0.17 9.31
N MET A 25 -2.95 0.25 8.27
CA MET A 25 -3.53 -0.64 7.28
C MET A 25 -3.09 -0.23 5.87
N HIS A 26 -2.60 -1.17 5.09
CA HIS A 26 -2.33 -0.97 3.67
C HIS A 26 -3.57 -1.25 2.83
N VAL A 27 -3.95 -0.30 1.98
CA VAL A 27 -5.11 -0.41 1.10
C VAL A 27 -4.77 -1.26 -0.12
N LEU A 28 -5.52 -2.35 -0.29
CA LEU A 28 -5.43 -3.28 -1.41
C LEU A 28 -6.54 -3.08 -2.44
N ARG A 29 -7.71 -2.63 -1.99
CA ARG A 29 -8.89 -2.39 -2.80
C ARG A 29 -9.67 -1.20 -2.27
N SER A 30 -10.35 -0.49 -3.17
CA SER A 30 -11.38 0.47 -2.79
C SER A 30 -12.53 0.43 -3.80
N PHE A 31 -13.76 0.52 -3.33
CA PHE A 31 -14.92 0.40 -4.21
C PHE A 31 -16.18 1.04 -3.64
N ASP A 32 -17.08 1.37 -4.55
CA ASP A 32 -18.44 1.80 -4.28
C ASP A 32 -19.36 0.56 -4.32
N VAL A 33 -20.20 0.40 -3.29
CA VAL A 33 -21.17 -0.70 -3.17
C VAL A 33 -22.59 -0.28 -3.51
N ASN A 34 -22.80 0.96 -3.86
CA ASN A 34 -24.11 1.48 -4.17
C ASN A 34 -24.57 1.03 -5.57
N LYS A 35 -25.82 0.64 -5.67
CA LYS A 35 -26.41 0.32 -6.97
C LYS A 35 -26.70 1.59 -7.74
N PRO A 36 -26.51 1.63 -9.07
CA PRO A 36 -26.94 2.75 -9.89
C PRO A 36 -28.42 3.08 -9.65
N GLY A 37 -28.75 4.37 -9.48
CA GLY A 37 -30.11 4.83 -9.22
C GLY A 37 -30.56 4.70 -7.74
N SER A 38 -29.68 4.36 -6.82
CA SER A 38 -30.01 4.36 -5.38
C SER A 38 -30.41 5.75 -4.91
N PRO A 39 -31.51 5.89 -4.13
CA PRO A 39 -31.89 7.17 -3.53
C PRO A 39 -30.76 7.74 -2.66
N ILE A 40 -30.51 9.04 -2.72
CA ILE A 40 -29.44 9.74 -1.99
C ILE A 40 -29.42 9.35 -0.49
N LYS A 41 -30.60 9.24 0.13
CA LYS A 41 -30.73 8.87 1.56
C LYS A 41 -30.26 7.44 1.89
N GLN A 42 -30.11 6.58 0.89
CA GLN A 42 -29.69 5.18 1.04
C GLN A 42 -28.25 4.94 0.58
N VAL A 43 -27.60 5.97 0.06
CA VAL A 43 -26.20 5.89 -0.39
C VAL A 43 -25.32 5.60 0.82
N LYS A 44 -24.56 4.50 0.74
CA LYS A 44 -23.53 4.12 1.69
C LYS A 44 -22.23 4.79 1.32
N GLY A 45 -21.41 5.13 2.30
CA GLY A 45 -20.06 5.62 2.05
C GLY A 45 -19.18 4.57 1.38
N GLY A 46 -18.07 5.03 0.82
CA GLY A 46 -17.13 4.18 0.13
C GLY A 46 -16.51 3.09 1.02
N ILE A 47 -16.08 1.99 0.43
CA ILE A 47 -15.45 0.87 1.14
C ILE A 47 -13.97 0.79 0.77
N ILE A 48 -13.14 0.52 1.77
CA ILE A 48 -11.70 0.29 1.65
C ILE A 48 -11.40 -1.11 2.17
N GLY A 49 -10.72 -1.91 1.36
CA GLY A 49 -10.26 -3.25 1.72
C GLY A 49 -8.74 -3.31 1.81
N GLY A 50 -8.21 -4.00 2.81
CA GLY A 50 -6.77 -4.11 2.95
C GLY A 50 -6.31 -5.01 4.08
N ALA A 51 -5.02 -4.89 4.43
CA ALA A 51 -4.40 -5.64 5.50
C ALA A 51 -3.97 -4.72 6.64
N LEU A 52 -4.55 -4.91 7.82
CA LEU A 52 -4.09 -4.26 9.04
C LEU A 52 -2.79 -4.93 9.48
N VAL A 53 -1.68 -4.16 9.51
CA VAL A 53 -0.34 -4.69 9.81
C VAL A 53 0.05 -4.52 11.26
N GLN A 54 -0.51 -3.52 11.95
CA GLN A 54 -0.34 -3.28 13.38
C GLN A 54 -1.54 -2.55 13.98
N GLY A 55 -1.61 -2.50 15.30
CA GLY A 55 -2.63 -1.78 16.04
C GLY A 55 -3.99 -2.46 16.06
N GLN A 56 -5.01 -1.69 16.38
CA GLN A 56 -6.41 -2.10 16.39
C GLN A 56 -7.27 -0.97 15.83
N LEU A 57 -8.30 -1.31 15.05
CA LEU A 57 -9.34 -0.36 14.61
C LEU A 57 -10.69 -0.79 15.15
N ASN A 58 -11.50 0.21 15.56
CA ASN A 58 -12.84 0.01 16.04
C ASN A 58 -13.85 0.79 15.20
N VAL A 59 -15.10 0.34 15.21
CA VAL A 59 -16.21 1.10 14.61
C VAL A 59 -16.33 2.45 15.33
N SER A 60 -16.69 3.50 14.59
CA SER A 60 -16.81 4.90 15.01
C SER A 60 -15.47 5.61 15.31
N GLU A 61 -14.34 4.99 15.07
CA GLU A 61 -13.05 5.70 15.13
C GLU A 61 -12.82 6.55 13.87
N GLU A 62 -12.13 7.66 14.06
CA GLU A 62 -11.66 8.48 12.95
C GLU A 62 -10.39 7.89 12.35
N ILE A 63 -10.31 7.92 11.03
CA ILE A 63 -9.17 7.46 10.23
C ILE A 63 -8.71 8.52 9.26
N GLU A 64 -7.42 8.54 9.00
CA GLU A 64 -6.75 9.31 7.95
C GLU A 64 -6.21 8.36 6.88
N ILE A 65 -6.32 8.77 5.63
CA ILE A 65 -5.88 7.99 4.46
C ILE A 65 -4.86 8.83 3.69
N ARG A 66 -3.64 8.33 3.56
CA ARG A 66 -2.53 8.99 2.86
C ARG A 66 -1.99 8.14 1.70
N PRO A 67 -1.56 8.75 0.58
CA PRO A 67 -1.56 10.18 0.27
C PRO A 67 -2.95 10.75 -0.02
N GLY A 68 -4.02 9.95 0.02
CA GLY A 68 -5.38 10.38 -0.22
C GLY A 68 -5.69 10.56 -1.71
N VAL A 69 -6.30 11.67 -2.07
CA VAL A 69 -6.81 11.94 -3.42
C VAL A 69 -6.13 13.14 -4.06
N LEU A 70 -6.07 13.14 -5.40
CA LEU A 70 -5.53 14.26 -6.15
C LEU A 70 -6.57 15.40 -6.15
N ASP A 71 -6.21 16.55 -5.61
CA ASP A 71 -6.92 17.80 -5.84
C ASP A 71 -6.48 18.35 -7.21
N GLU A 72 -7.35 18.19 -8.20
CA GLU A 72 -7.07 18.64 -9.59
C GLU A 72 -6.80 20.14 -9.69
N LYS A 73 -7.40 20.95 -8.82
CA LYS A 73 -7.21 22.40 -8.82
C LYS A 73 -5.82 22.81 -8.33
N LYS A 74 -5.32 22.10 -7.33
CA LYS A 74 -4.00 22.36 -6.73
C LYS A 74 -2.89 21.52 -7.39
N GLY A 75 -3.24 20.47 -8.13
CA GLY A 75 -2.30 19.51 -8.70
C GLY A 75 -1.52 18.72 -7.65
N LYS A 76 -2.06 18.60 -6.44
CA LYS A 76 -1.41 17.92 -5.30
C LYS A 76 -2.35 16.88 -4.68
N TYR A 77 -1.75 15.85 -4.12
CA TYR A 77 -2.48 14.88 -3.30
C TYR A 77 -2.76 15.47 -1.93
N GLU A 78 -3.97 15.25 -1.43
CA GLU A 78 -4.39 15.68 -0.09
C GLU A 78 -4.88 14.49 0.70
N PRO A 79 -4.41 14.32 1.96
CA PRO A 79 -4.96 13.32 2.86
C PRO A 79 -6.46 13.52 3.03
N ILE A 80 -7.18 12.42 3.16
CA ILE A 80 -8.61 12.44 3.43
C ILE A 80 -8.89 11.76 4.78
N SER A 81 -9.80 12.35 5.54
CA SER A 81 -10.26 11.80 6.82
C SER A 81 -11.68 11.26 6.70
N SER A 82 -11.97 10.25 7.47
CA SER A 82 -13.30 9.66 7.56
C SER A 82 -13.50 8.95 8.90
N GLU A 83 -14.75 8.63 9.19
CA GLU A 83 -15.10 7.75 10.31
C GLU A 83 -15.34 6.32 9.79
N VAL A 84 -14.93 5.33 10.59
CA VAL A 84 -15.21 3.92 10.37
C VAL A 84 -16.69 3.65 10.67
N SER A 85 -17.50 3.44 9.65
CA SER A 85 -18.93 3.13 9.82
C SER A 85 -19.18 1.64 10.10
N THR A 86 -18.40 0.76 9.46
CA THR A 86 -18.49 -0.69 9.64
C THR A 86 -17.12 -1.33 9.46
N LEU A 87 -16.92 -2.48 10.10
CA LEU A 87 -15.75 -3.33 9.91
C LEU A 87 -16.20 -4.72 9.49
N GLY A 88 -15.58 -5.26 8.43
CA GLY A 88 -15.84 -6.60 7.91
C GLY A 88 -14.57 -7.44 7.84
N THR A 89 -14.73 -8.73 8.10
CA THR A 89 -13.70 -9.77 7.95
C THR A 89 -14.31 -10.97 7.22
N GLY A 90 -13.52 -12.00 6.95
CA GLY A 90 -14.05 -13.26 6.40
C GLY A 90 -15.13 -13.92 7.27
N ALA A 91 -15.18 -13.59 8.57
CA ALA A 91 -16.21 -14.08 9.49
C ALA A 91 -17.48 -13.20 9.54
N GLY A 92 -17.53 -12.12 8.77
CA GLY A 92 -18.65 -11.17 8.73
C GLY A 92 -18.33 -9.82 9.39
N LEU A 93 -19.38 -9.09 9.78
CA LEU A 93 -19.25 -7.79 10.44
C LEU A 93 -18.80 -7.94 11.90
N VAL A 94 -17.87 -7.09 12.29
CA VAL A 94 -17.27 -7.08 13.63
C VAL A 94 -17.21 -5.66 14.19
N LYS A 95 -17.04 -5.51 15.52
CA LYS A 95 -16.92 -4.19 16.18
C LYS A 95 -15.46 -3.69 16.19
N SER A 96 -14.50 -4.61 16.13
CA SER A 96 -13.08 -4.28 16.13
C SER A 96 -12.29 -5.28 15.32
N VAL A 97 -11.15 -4.85 14.78
CA VAL A 97 -10.21 -5.68 14.02
C VAL A 97 -8.79 -5.51 14.52
N ARG A 98 -8.02 -6.59 14.41
CA ARG A 98 -6.59 -6.68 14.74
C ARG A 98 -5.81 -7.26 13.57
N PRO A 99 -4.47 -7.13 13.54
CA PRO A 99 -3.65 -7.74 12.51
C PRO A 99 -3.82 -9.26 12.42
N GLY A 100 -3.94 -9.80 11.22
CA GLY A 100 -4.05 -11.24 11.01
C GLY A 100 -4.95 -11.67 9.86
N GLY A 101 -5.40 -10.75 9.04
CA GLY A 101 -6.23 -11.07 7.87
C GLY A 101 -6.61 -9.85 7.06
N LEU A 102 -7.45 -10.06 6.07
CA LEU A 102 -8.04 -8.98 5.28
C LEU A 102 -9.20 -8.35 6.05
N VAL A 103 -9.26 -7.04 5.98
CA VAL A 103 -10.27 -6.21 6.61
C VAL A 103 -10.94 -5.33 5.56
N ALA A 104 -12.25 -5.22 5.62
CA ALA A 104 -13.02 -4.22 4.90
C ALA A 104 -13.49 -3.13 5.86
N ILE A 105 -13.22 -1.88 5.55
CA ILE A 105 -13.68 -0.70 6.28
C ILE A 105 -14.77 -0.02 5.46
N GLY A 106 -15.98 0.02 5.97
CA GLY A 106 -17.00 0.94 5.48
C GLY A 106 -16.73 2.32 6.08
N THR A 107 -16.72 3.33 5.24
CA THR A 107 -16.40 4.70 5.62
C THR A 107 -17.60 5.63 5.47
N LYS A 108 -17.48 6.88 5.90
CA LYS A 108 -18.41 7.97 5.60
C LYS A 108 -17.97 8.82 4.41
N LEU A 109 -16.95 8.38 3.67
CA LEU A 109 -16.47 9.06 2.46
C LEU A 109 -17.54 9.04 1.36
N ASP A 110 -17.56 10.09 0.55
CA ASP A 110 -18.28 10.04 -0.71
C ASP A 110 -17.77 8.85 -1.54
N PRO A 111 -18.66 7.98 -2.04
CA PRO A 111 -18.27 6.79 -2.80
C PRO A 111 -17.39 7.09 -4.03
N THR A 112 -17.44 8.30 -4.56
CA THR A 112 -16.60 8.73 -5.69
C THR A 112 -15.10 8.61 -5.37
N PHE A 113 -14.71 8.83 -4.11
CA PHE A 113 -13.31 8.68 -3.67
C PHE A 113 -12.81 7.25 -3.64
N THR A 114 -13.70 6.27 -3.59
CA THR A 114 -13.32 4.85 -3.50
C THR A 114 -13.58 4.06 -4.76
N LYS A 115 -14.23 4.70 -5.75
CA LYS A 115 -14.59 4.07 -7.01
C LYS A 115 -13.36 3.67 -7.82
N SER A 116 -13.44 2.53 -8.50
CA SER A 116 -12.40 2.04 -9.43
C SER A 116 -11.02 1.90 -8.78
N ASP A 117 -10.99 1.46 -7.53
CA ASP A 117 -9.75 1.21 -6.80
C ASP A 117 -8.84 2.46 -6.64
N SER A 118 -9.42 3.65 -6.63
CA SER A 118 -8.70 4.95 -6.60
C SER A 118 -7.75 5.10 -5.39
N LEU A 119 -8.03 4.42 -4.28
CA LEU A 119 -7.23 4.47 -3.06
C LEU A 119 -6.23 3.33 -2.92
N ILE A 120 -6.05 2.48 -3.93
CA ILE A 120 -5.00 1.44 -3.88
C ILE A 120 -3.62 2.08 -3.65
N GLY A 121 -2.86 1.48 -2.75
CA GLY A 121 -1.53 1.95 -2.39
C GLY A 121 -1.50 3.00 -1.29
N SER A 122 -2.67 3.46 -0.85
CA SER A 122 -2.77 4.35 0.32
C SER A 122 -2.55 3.56 1.62
N VAL A 123 -2.22 4.31 2.67
CA VAL A 123 -2.10 3.82 4.04
C VAL A 123 -3.19 4.46 4.88
N VAL A 124 -3.84 3.67 5.71
CA VAL A 124 -4.85 4.12 6.68
C VAL A 124 -4.25 4.05 8.08
N GLY A 125 -4.45 5.11 8.85
CA GLY A 125 -4.06 5.21 10.25
C GLY A 125 -4.99 6.13 11.02
N LYS A 126 -4.67 6.43 12.29
CA LYS A 126 -5.34 7.49 13.02
C LYS A 126 -4.89 8.88 12.52
N PRO A 127 -5.75 9.90 12.57
CA PRO A 127 -5.39 11.24 12.17
C PRO A 127 -4.10 11.74 12.86
N GLY A 128 -3.17 12.26 12.08
CA GLY A 128 -1.89 12.80 12.56
C GLY A 128 -0.86 11.78 13.05
N THR A 129 -1.09 10.48 12.88
CA THR A 129 -0.11 9.44 13.27
C THR A 129 0.69 8.87 12.10
N LEU A 130 0.23 9.12 10.87
CA LEU A 130 0.93 8.70 9.68
C LEU A 130 2.03 9.69 9.29
N PRO A 131 3.15 9.22 8.73
CA PRO A 131 4.18 10.11 8.21
C PRO A 131 3.67 10.91 7.01
N ASP A 132 4.37 12.01 6.72
CA ASP A 132 4.05 12.83 5.56
C ASP A 132 4.29 12.09 4.25
N ASP A 133 3.56 12.52 3.23
CA ASP A 133 3.68 11.97 1.89
C ASP A 133 4.93 12.50 1.22
N VAL A 134 5.68 11.61 0.59
CA VAL A 134 6.94 11.94 -0.08
C VAL A 134 6.92 11.54 -1.55
N GLU A 135 7.55 12.36 -2.39
CA GLU A 135 7.83 12.06 -3.79
C GLU A 135 9.29 11.75 -4.02
N ASP A 136 10.18 12.28 -3.18
CA ASP A 136 11.62 12.03 -3.24
C ASP A 136 11.96 10.97 -2.18
N ILE A 137 12.49 9.84 -2.62
CA ILE A 137 12.86 8.73 -1.74
C ILE A 137 14.30 8.30 -2.01
N THR A 138 14.98 7.86 -0.96
CA THR A 138 16.27 7.19 -1.08
C THR A 138 16.08 5.71 -0.81
N ILE A 139 16.61 4.85 -1.67
CA ILE A 139 16.51 3.40 -1.55
C ILE A 139 17.92 2.82 -1.45
N GLU A 140 18.18 2.07 -0.42
CA GLU A 140 19.35 1.20 -0.37
C GLU A 140 19.02 -0.09 -1.10
N VAL A 141 19.52 -0.22 -2.34
CA VAL A 141 19.11 -1.25 -3.32
C VAL A 141 20.11 -2.40 -3.36
N VAL A 142 19.57 -3.62 -3.38
CA VAL A 142 20.28 -4.84 -3.75
C VAL A 142 19.69 -5.34 -5.07
N LEU A 143 20.48 -5.25 -6.16
CA LEU A 143 20.07 -5.75 -7.45
C LEU A 143 20.26 -7.27 -7.54
N PHE A 144 19.39 -7.93 -8.28
CA PHE A 144 19.49 -9.35 -8.57
C PHE A 144 20.47 -9.59 -9.74
N ASP A 145 21.02 -10.79 -9.86
CA ASP A 145 21.87 -11.15 -10.98
C ASP A 145 21.09 -11.16 -12.32
N THR A 146 19.82 -11.61 -12.25
CA THR A 146 18.93 -11.72 -13.40
C THR A 146 17.55 -11.15 -13.11
N ALA A 147 16.92 -10.56 -14.12
CA ALA A 147 15.56 -10.01 -14.03
C ALA A 147 14.52 -11.13 -13.90
N VAL A 148 13.60 -10.98 -12.97
CA VAL A 148 12.58 -11.99 -12.70
C VAL A 148 11.46 -11.97 -13.76
N GLY A 149 11.09 -13.17 -14.23
CA GLY A 149 9.97 -13.36 -15.16
C GLY A 149 10.29 -13.02 -16.62
N THR A 150 11.57 -13.04 -17.01
CA THR A 150 12.03 -13.02 -18.40
C THR A 150 12.13 -14.45 -18.94
N ALA A 151 11.85 -14.66 -20.23
CA ALA A 151 11.99 -15.97 -20.87
C ALA A 151 13.45 -16.40 -20.95
N GLU A 152 14.35 -15.44 -21.18
CA GLU A 152 15.80 -15.60 -21.13
C GLU A 152 16.31 -15.01 -19.81
N MET A 153 17.44 -15.51 -19.30
CA MET A 153 18.08 -14.97 -18.10
C MET A 153 18.74 -13.62 -18.42
N VAL A 154 17.93 -12.56 -18.45
CA VAL A 154 18.41 -11.21 -18.71
C VAL A 154 19.20 -10.71 -17.49
N LYS A 155 20.49 -10.48 -17.67
CA LYS A 155 21.35 -9.92 -16.63
C LYS A 155 20.90 -8.52 -16.24
N VAL A 156 20.86 -8.26 -14.93
CA VAL A 156 20.52 -6.93 -14.40
C VAL A 156 21.76 -6.05 -14.41
N GLU A 157 21.71 -4.98 -15.18
CA GLU A 157 22.75 -3.94 -15.16
C GLU A 157 22.50 -2.95 -13.99
N PRO A 158 23.54 -2.25 -13.51
CA PRO A 158 23.39 -1.17 -12.54
C PRO A 158 22.37 -0.13 -12.97
N LEU A 159 21.71 0.50 -12.00
CA LEU A 159 20.78 1.61 -12.24
C LEU A 159 21.55 2.86 -12.69
N ARG A 160 20.93 3.66 -13.54
CA ARG A 160 21.52 4.88 -14.12
C ARG A 160 20.64 6.09 -13.82
N ALA A 161 21.24 7.26 -13.67
CA ALA A 161 20.50 8.51 -13.54
C ALA A 161 19.57 8.74 -14.76
N LYS A 162 18.40 9.31 -14.51
CA LYS A 162 17.29 9.55 -15.46
C LYS A 162 16.59 8.28 -15.96
N GLU A 163 16.98 7.11 -15.45
CA GLU A 163 16.33 5.87 -15.80
C GLU A 163 14.91 5.80 -15.22
N PRO A 164 13.87 5.45 -16.04
CA PRO A 164 12.53 5.22 -15.53
C PRO A 164 12.48 3.89 -14.77
N ILE A 165 11.97 3.93 -13.56
CA ILE A 165 11.76 2.75 -12.72
C ILE A 165 10.35 2.73 -12.14
N ARG A 166 9.93 1.55 -11.70
CA ARG A 166 8.75 1.38 -10.86
C ARG A 166 9.19 0.81 -9.52
N VAL A 167 8.67 1.39 -8.46
CA VAL A 167 8.89 0.92 -7.09
C VAL A 167 7.57 0.45 -6.49
N ASN A 168 7.61 -0.67 -5.79
CA ASN A 168 6.49 -1.15 -5.00
C ASN A 168 6.83 -1.01 -3.52
N ILE A 169 6.03 -0.22 -2.80
CA ILE A 169 6.19 0.07 -1.37
C ILE A 169 4.88 -0.32 -0.68
N GLY A 170 4.89 -1.38 0.12
CA GLY A 170 3.64 -1.97 0.63
C GLY A 170 2.72 -2.35 -0.53
N THR A 171 1.55 -1.72 -0.62
CA THR A 171 0.58 -1.91 -1.71
C THR A 171 0.68 -0.84 -2.82
N ALA A 172 1.48 0.21 -2.58
CA ALA A 172 1.68 1.26 -3.57
C ALA A 172 2.60 0.81 -4.70
N ALA A 173 2.18 1.01 -5.94
CA ALA A 173 2.99 0.83 -7.13
C ALA A 173 3.23 2.20 -7.77
N ALA A 174 4.36 2.81 -7.47
CA ALA A 174 4.71 4.15 -7.92
C ALA A 174 5.76 4.08 -9.04
N SER A 175 5.51 4.82 -10.12
CA SER A 175 6.49 5.03 -11.18
C SER A 175 7.25 6.33 -10.93
N GLY A 176 8.52 6.33 -11.29
CA GLY A 176 9.39 7.49 -11.13
C GLY A 176 10.62 7.37 -12.01
N TYR A 177 11.61 8.16 -11.72
CA TYR A 177 12.91 8.09 -12.37
C TYR A 177 14.03 8.25 -11.35
N VAL A 178 15.14 7.62 -11.62
CA VAL A 178 16.36 7.74 -10.81
C VAL A 178 16.93 9.14 -10.99
N THR A 179 17.12 9.85 -9.87
CA THR A 179 17.76 11.17 -9.90
C THR A 179 19.25 11.07 -9.67
N ASN A 180 19.67 10.17 -8.78
CA ASN A 180 21.07 9.99 -8.44
C ASN A 180 21.37 8.53 -8.04
N VAL A 181 22.60 8.10 -8.24
CA VAL A 181 23.09 6.78 -7.82
C VAL A 181 24.44 6.96 -7.13
N ARG A 182 24.55 6.48 -5.89
CA ARG A 182 25.80 6.47 -5.13
C ARG A 182 25.96 5.11 -4.45
N ASP A 183 26.87 4.30 -4.96
CA ASP A 183 27.08 2.92 -4.48
C ASP A 183 25.76 2.12 -4.47
N SER A 184 25.31 1.67 -3.31
CA SER A 184 24.04 0.94 -3.14
C SER A 184 22.82 1.86 -2.95
N LYS A 185 23.02 3.20 -2.80
CA LYS A 185 21.94 4.15 -2.57
C LYS A 185 21.48 4.78 -3.88
N VAL A 186 20.19 4.74 -4.10
CA VAL A 186 19.53 5.27 -5.28
C VAL A 186 18.47 6.27 -4.85
N GLU A 187 18.59 7.51 -5.32
CA GLU A 187 17.60 8.55 -5.13
C GLU A 187 16.59 8.51 -6.28
N VAL A 188 15.32 8.56 -5.96
CA VAL A 188 14.22 8.41 -6.92
C VAL A 188 13.20 9.51 -6.72
N LYS A 189 12.82 10.18 -7.80
CA LYS A 189 11.67 11.09 -7.86
C LYS A 189 10.46 10.33 -8.36
N LEU A 190 9.44 10.20 -7.54
CA LEU A 190 8.17 9.55 -7.87
C LEU A 190 7.23 10.51 -8.59
N LYS A 191 6.39 9.98 -9.48
CA LYS A 191 5.33 10.75 -10.15
C LYS A 191 4.08 10.94 -9.29
N LYS A 192 3.90 10.08 -8.29
CA LYS A 192 2.81 10.13 -7.32
C LYS A 192 3.43 10.00 -5.94
N PRO A 193 3.06 10.85 -4.98
CA PRO A 193 3.55 10.73 -3.62
C PRO A 193 3.11 9.42 -2.99
N VAL A 194 3.86 8.96 -2.01
CA VAL A 194 3.57 7.78 -1.21
C VAL A 194 3.69 8.11 0.27
N CYS A 195 2.84 7.54 1.10
CA CYS A 195 3.01 7.54 2.53
C CYS A 195 4.07 6.49 2.89
N LEU A 196 5.29 6.96 3.15
CA LEU A 196 6.45 6.10 3.36
C LEU A 196 6.64 5.80 4.85
N MET A 197 6.34 4.57 5.26
CA MET A 197 6.64 4.12 6.61
C MET A 197 8.15 3.94 6.80
N PRO A 198 8.70 4.22 8.01
CA PRO A 198 10.12 4.05 8.28
C PRO A 198 10.61 2.63 7.95
N LYS A 199 11.76 2.52 7.29
CA LYS A 199 12.38 1.26 6.87
C LYS A 199 11.48 0.38 6.00
N SER A 200 10.66 0.99 5.15
CA SER A 200 9.81 0.26 4.21
C SER A 200 10.63 -0.57 3.23
N ARG A 201 10.22 -1.83 3.08
CA ARG A 201 10.78 -2.69 2.02
C ARG A 201 10.24 -2.25 0.67
N VAL A 202 11.13 -2.21 -0.30
CA VAL A 202 10.82 -1.77 -1.66
C VAL A 202 11.22 -2.85 -2.65
N ALA A 203 10.36 -3.13 -3.61
CA ALA A 203 10.71 -3.90 -4.79
C ALA A 203 10.94 -2.93 -5.96
N VAL A 204 12.04 -3.10 -6.67
CA VAL A 204 12.47 -2.24 -7.76
C VAL A 204 12.30 -2.97 -9.08
N SER A 205 11.61 -2.34 -10.03
CA SER A 205 11.34 -2.90 -11.36
C SER A 205 11.82 -1.96 -12.46
N ARG A 206 12.37 -2.55 -13.52
CA ARG A 206 12.83 -1.90 -14.75
C ARG A 206 11.96 -2.33 -15.92
N ARG A 207 11.79 -1.48 -16.92
CA ARG A 207 11.07 -1.83 -18.13
C ARG A 207 12.00 -2.61 -19.07
N ILE A 208 11.68 -3.88 -19.29
CA ILE A 208 12.41 -4.77 -20.19
C ILE A 208 11.40 -5.34 -21.19
N SER A 209 11.65 -5.19 -22.49
CA SER A 209 10.74 -5.64 -23.56
C SER A 209 9.29 -5.22 -23.32
N GLU A 210 9.08 -3.92 -23.09
CA GLU A 210 7.78 -3.27 -22.86
C GLU A 210 7.03 -3.72 -21.57
N ARG A 211 7.66 -4.51 -20.69
CA ARG A 211 7.07 -4.98 -19.42
C ARG A 211 7.94 -4.60 -18.24
N TRP A 212 7.27 -4.30 -17.13
CA TRP A 212 7.95 -4.10 -15.85
C TRP A 212 8.45 -5.44 -15.33
N ARG A 213 9.74 -5.55 -15.08
CA ARG A 213 10.41 -6.74 -14.55
C ARG A 213 11.11 -6.40 -13.24
N LEU A 214 10.93 -7.24 -12.25
CA LEU A 214 11.59 -7.09 -10.97
C LEU A 214 13.09 -7.32 -11.14
N ILE A 215 13.88 -6.33 -10.70
CA ILE A 215 15.35 -6.33 -10.87
C ILE A 215 16.10 -6.26 -9.54
N GLY A 216 15.42 -5.99 -8.44
CA GLY A 216 16.04 -5.87 -7.14
C GLY A 216 15.05 -5.53 -6.04
N SER A 217 15.56 -5.48 -4.83
CA SER A 217 14.82 -5.06 -3.64
C SER A 217 15.68 -4.15 -2.78
N GLY A 218 15.07 -3.46 -1.83
CA GLY A 218 15.80 -2.56 -0.95
C GLY A 218 14.98 -2.10 0.23
N ILE A 219 15.56 -1.14 0.95
CA ILE A 219 14.92 -0.43 2.05
C ILE A 219 14.85 1.04 1.67
N ALA A 220 13.67 1.64 1.75
CA ALA A 220 13.47 3.06 1.51
C ALA A 220 13.48 3.86 2.81
N THR A 221 14.04 5.06 2.70
CA THR A 221 14.11 6.08 3.76
C THR A 221 13.78 7.44 3.17
#